data_b53fcf460b1e4a16e0b9430faddf3f91
#
_entry.id   b53fcf460b1e4a16e0b9430faddf3f91
#
_cell.length_a   1.000
_cell.length_b   1.000
_cell.length_c   1.000
_cell.angle_alpha   90.00
_cell.angle_beta   90.00
_cell.angle_gamma   90.00
#
_symmetry.space_group_name_H-M   'P 1'
#
loop_
_entity.id
_entity.type
_entity.pdbx_description
1 polymer ?
#
loop_
_entity_poly.entity_id
_entity_poly.type
_entity_poly.pdbx_seq_one_letter_code
_entity_poly.pdbx_strand_id
1 'polypeptide(L)'
;VIYYDNALKFGNVIFDHPDHYSSVPGGSIRRSIQHFLSLGVDFDVAIMGHTHQFAEITELGRIGIESGAACIEQPYQYTTGVRRRSTHVQMYMRLYFDNGKMVSYEKVLPAQRR
;
A
#
# COMPACT_ATOMS: atom_id res chain seq x y z
N VAL A 1 3.25 10.13 16.09
CA VAL A 1 3.72 9.81 14.73
C VAL A 1 5.23 9.62 14.75
N ILE A 2 5.70 8.55 14.18
CA ILE A 2 7.13 8.25 14.10
C ILE A 2 7.51 8.20 12.62
N TYR A 3 8.62 8.84 12.27
CA TYR A 3 9.09 8.91 10.90
C TYR A 3 10.27 7.97 10.68
N TYR A 4 10.25 7.29 9.53
CA TYR A 4 11.36 6.53 8.99
C TYR A 4 11.71 7.15 7.64
N ASP A 5 12.72 6.67 6.92
CA ASP A 5 13.21 7.32 5.70
C ASP A 5 12.08 7.62 4.69
N ASN A 6 11.41 6.60 4.19
CA ASN A 6 10.31 6.78 3.23
C ASN A 6 8.98 6.33 3.82
N ALA A 7 8.87 6.30 5.13
CA ALA A 7 7.70 5.77 5.80
C ALA A 7 7.39 6.54 7.06
N LEU A 8 6.16 6.42 7.52
CA LEU A 8 5.80 6.93 8.82
C LEU A 8 4.88 5.92 9.51
N LYS A 9 4.91 5.93 10.83
CA LYS A 9 4.02 5.12 11.64
C LYS A 9 3.03 6.01 12.35
N PHE A 10 1.75 5.71 12.21
CA PHE A 10 0.67 6.35 12.94
C PHE A 10 -0.14 5.25 13.62
N GLY A 11 -0.18 5.27 14.96
CA GLY A 11 -0.83 4.21 15.69
C GLY A 11 -0.18 2.85 15.39
N ASN A 12 -0.98 1.87 14.99
CA ASN A 12 -0.48 0.54 14.65
C ASN A 12 -0.27 0.35 13.14
N VAL A 13 -0.25 1.45 12.37
CA VAL A 13 -0.16 1.39 10.90
C VAL A 13 1.13 2.05 10.44
N ILE A 14 1.84 1.38 9.53
CA ILE A 14 2.98 1.96 8.81
C ILE A 14 2.50 2.33 7.41
N PHE A 15 2.78 3.57 7.01
CA PHE A 15 2.56 4.06 5.67
C PHE A 15 3.92 4.16 4.99
N ASP A 16 4.09 3.44 3.90
CA ASP A 16 5.38 3.30 3.24
C ASP A 16 5.30 3.71 1.77
N HIS A 17 6.36 4.34 1.28
CA HIS A 17 6.54 4.63 -0.14
C HIS A 17 7.95 4.17 -0.53
N PRO A 18 8.14 2.85 -0.71
CA PRO A 18 9.47 2.29 -0.90
C PRO A 18 10.02 2.55 -2.30
N ASP A 19 11.32 2.33 -2.45
CA ASP A 19 11.99 2.44 -3.74
C ASP A 19 11.83 1.17 -4.58
N HIS A 20 11.61 0.03 -3.94
CA HIS A 20 11.48 -1.23 -4.66
C HIS A 20 10.07 -1.39 -5.26
N TYR A 21 9.99 -2.21 -6.29
CA TYR A 21 8.73 -2.52 -6.96
C TYR A 21 8.70 -4.01 -7.32
N SER A 22 7.54 -4.61 -7.15
CA SER A 22 7.24 -5.93 -7.68
C SER A 22 6.00 -5.83 -8.56
N SER A 23 6.05 -6.43 -9.74
CA SER A 23 4.90 -6.49 -10.63
C SER A 23 3.84 -7.47 -10.14
N VAL A 24 4.19 -8.33 -9.19
CA VAL A 24 3.24 -9.26 -8.58
C VAL A 24 2.50 -8.52 -7.48
N PRO A 25 1.16 -8.44 -7.53
CA PRO A 25 0.39 -7.80 -6.46
C PRO A 25 0.71 -8.43 -5.10
N GLY A 26 1.00 -7.57 -4.12
CA GLY A 26 1.37 -8.01 -2.79
C GLY A 26 2.87 -8.24 -2.60
N GLY A 27 3.67 -8.31 -3.66
CA GLY A 27 5.10 -8.56 -3.55
C GLY A 27 5.86 -7.42 -2.89
N SER A 28 5.52 -6.18 -3.25
CA SER A 28 6.20 -5.02 -2.68
C SER A 28 5.85 -4.83 -1.21
N ILE A 29 4.58 -4.95 -0.86
CA ILE A 29 4.19 -4.77 0.54
C ILE A 29 4.72 -5.89 1.42
N ARG A 30 4.86 -7.10 0.89
CA ARG A 30 5.47 -8.20 1.65
C ARG A 30 6.90 -7.86 2.03
N ARG A 31 7.67 -7.30 1.10
CA ARG A 31 9.05 -6.86 1.38
C ARG A 31 9.10 -5.78 2.44
N SER A 32 8.18 -4.83 2.38
CA SER A 32 8.12 -3.77 3.38
C SER A 32 7.83 -4.33 4.76
N ILE A 33 6.88 -5.25 4.87
CA ILE A 33 6.58 -5.89 6.16
C ILE A 33 7.81 -6.60 6.71
N GLN A 34 8.47 -7.41 5.89
CA GLN A 34 9.67 -8.13 6.30
C GLN A 34 10.77 -7.18 6.76
N HIS A 35 10.94 -6.07 6.04
CA HIS A 35 11.94 -5.06 6.38
C HIS A 35 11.67 -4.43 7.74
N PHE A 36 10.45 -3.95 7.97
CA PHE A 36 10.13 -3.30 9.24
C PHE A 36 10.13 -4.25 10.42
N LEU A 37 9.74 -5.51 10.19
CA LEU A 37 9.87 -6.53 11.24
C LEU A 37 11.32 -6.77 11.59
N SER A 38 12.22 -6.79 10.60
CA SER A 38 13.65 -6.98 10.86
C SER A 38 14.25 -5.82 11.65
N LEU A 39 13.65 -4.65 11.56
CA LEU A 39 14.07 -3.47 12.34
C LEU A 39 13.45 -3.45 13.74
N GLY A 40 12.62 -4.41 14.08
CA GLY A 40 11.96 -4.45 15.38
C GLY A 40 10.80 -3.48 15.54
N VAL A 41 10.24 -3.00 14.45
CA VAL A 41 9.10 -2.07 14.52
C VAL A 41 7.84 -2.82 14.90
N ASP A 42 7.08 -2.26 15.84
CA ASP A 42 5.82 -2.82 16.29
C ASP A 42 4.68 -2.21 15.49
N PHE A 43 3.98 -3.05 14.72
CA PHE A 43 2.85 -2.61 13.91
C PHE A 43 1.96 -3.80 13.58
N ASP A 44 0.72 -3.52 13.20
CA ASP A 44 -0.23 -4.54 12.78
C ASP A 44 -0.56 -4.47 11.30
N VAL A 45 -0.46 -3.28 10.71
CA VAL A 45 -0.85 -3.02 9.32
C VAL A 45 0.23 -2.21 8.63
N ALA A 46 0.52 -2.55 7.39
CA ALA A 46 1.40 -1.76 6.53
C ALA A 46 0.66 -1.42 5.24
N ILE A 47 0.70 -0.16 4.85
CA ILE A 47 0.03 0.33 3.66
C ILE A 47 1.05 1.06 2.78
N MET A 48 1.03 0.77 1.49
CA MET A 48 1.90 1.47 0.55
C MET A 48 1.10 1.93 -0.67
N GLY A 49 1.58 3.00 -1.31
CA GLY A 49 0.93 3.58 -2.47
C GLY A 49 1.83 3.72 -3.69
N HIS A 50 2.87 2.92 -3.80
CA HIS A 50 3.90 3.08 -4.83
C HIS A 50 3.56 2.38 -6.15
N THR A 51 2.92 1.23 -6.09
CA THR A 51 2.79 0.34 -7.24
C THR A 51 1.59 0.62 -8.12
N HIS A 52 0.68 1.48 -7.70
CA HIS A 52 -0.56 1.81 -8.40
C HIS A 52 -1.48 0.60 -8.63
N GLN A 53 -1.25 -0.47 -7.92
CA GLN A 53 -2.09 -1.66 -7.96
C GLN A 53 -2.68 -1.90 -6.58
N PHE A 54 -3.77 -2.64 -6.50
CA PHE A 54 -4.35 -3.00 -5.22
C PHE A 54 -4.01 -4.44 -4.87
N ALA A 55 -3.60 -4.66 -3.64
CA ALA A 55 -3.42 -6.00 -3.09
C ALA A 55 -3.59 -5.95 -1.59
N GLU A 56 -4.12 -7.02 -1.03
CA GLU A 56 -4.16 -7.21 0.40
C GLU A 56 -3.58 -8.57 0.71
N ILE A 57 -2.63 -8.61 1.61
CA ILE A 57 -1.96 -9.85 2.01
C ILE A 57 -1.86 -9.94 3.52
N THR A 58 -1.58 -11.15 4.00
CA THR A 58 -1.15 -11.36 5.38
C THR A 58 0.26 -11.91 5.36
N GLU A 59 1.14 -11.29 6.11
CA GLU A 59 2.53 -11.72 6.20
C GLU A 59 2.98 -11.68 7.65
N LEU A 60 3.37 -12.83 8.17
CA LEU A 60 3.88 -12.97 9.54
C LEU A 60 2.93 -12.31 10.56
N GLY A 61 1.66 -12.52 10.38
CA GLY A 61 0.63 -12.00 11.29
C GLY A 61 0.26 -10.54 11.08
N ARG A 62 0.82 -9.86 10.08
CA ARG A 62 0.51 -8.47 9.77
C ARG A 62 -0.29 -8.40 8.48
N ILE A 63 -1.14 -7.39 8.39
CA ILE A 63 -1.88 -7.12 7.17
C ILE A 63 -1.09 -6.14 6.32
N GLY A 64 -0.91 -6.47 5.05
CA GLY A 64 -0.26 -5.59 4.09
C GLY A 64 -1.22 -5.19 2.99
N ILE A 65 -1.24 -3.90 2.67
CA ILE A 65 -2.13 -3.36 1.66
C ILE A 65 -1.32 -2.51 0.68
N GLU A 66 -1.42 -2.86 -0.61
CA GLU A 66 -0.97 -1.98 -1.67
C GLU A 66 -2.20 -1.23 -2.16
N SER A 67 -2.26 0.06 -1.89
CA SER A 67 -3.39 0.86 -2.33
C SER A 67 -3.20 1.22 -3.80
N GLY A 68 -4.31 1.31 -4.54
CA GLY A 68 -4.25 1.78 -5.91
C GLY A 68 -3.93 3.27 -5.98
N ALA A 69 -3.96 3.83 -7.16
CA ALA A 69 -3.68 5.23 -7.39
C ALA A 69 -4.98 6.04 -7.39
N ALA A 70 -4.93 7.24 -6.83
CA ALA A 70 -6.08 8.15 -6.89
C ALA A 70 -6.25 8.82 -8.25
N CYS A 71 -5.34 8.56 -9.18
CA CYS A 71 -5.34 9.16 -10.51
C CYS A 71 -5.51 8.11 -11.61
N ILE A 72 -5.77 8.57 -12.82
CA ILE A 72 -5.79 7.72 -14.00
C ILE A 72 -4.37 7.20 -14.25
N GLU A 73 -4.23 6.10 -15.00
CA GLU A 73 -2.92 5.54 -15.32
C GLU A 73 -1.94 6.60 -15.79
N GLN A 74 -0.73 6.52 -15.26
CA GLN A 74 0.32 7.46 -15.61
C GLN A 74 1.03 7.02 -16.90
N PRO A 75 1.47 7.98 -17.75
CA PRO A 75 2.18 7.62 -18.98
C PRO A 75 3.39 6.72 -18.77
N TYR A 76 4.13 6.91 -17.67
CA TYR A 76 5.32 6.09 -17.42
C TYR A 76 5.00 4.61 -17.29
N GLN A 77 3.76 4.27 -16.96
CA GLN A 77 3.36 2.88 -16.82
C GLN A 77 3.33 2.15 -18.16
N TYR A 78 3.21 2.90 -19.24
CA TYR A 78 3.27 2.34 -20.58
C TYR A 78 4.70 2.17 -21.06
N THR A 79 5.62 2.99 -20.58
CA THR A 79 7.02 2.94 -21.02
C THR A 79 7.85 1.95 -20.23
N THR A 80 7.47 1.66 -18.99
CA THR A 80 8.24 0.78 -18.13
C THR A 80 7.79 -0.68 -18.17
N GLY A 81 6.63 -0.96 -18.78
CA GLY A 81 6.18 -2.33 -18.91
C GLY A 81 4.70 -2.38 -19.23
N VAL A 82 4.37 -3.04 -20.31
CA VAL A 82 2.99 -3.13 -20.78
C VAL A 82 2.07 -3.74 -19.73
N ARG A 83 2.58 -4.68 -18.95
CA ARG A 83 1.77 -5.43 -17.99
C ARG A 83 1.27 -4.60 -16.83
N ARG A 84 1.88 -3.46 -16.55
CA ARG A 84 1.45 -2.61 -15.46
C ARG A 84 0.09 -2.00 -15.68
N ARG A 85 -0.29 -1.81 -16.93
CA ARG A 85 -1.61 -1.26 -17.25
C ARG A 85 -2.73 -2.12 -16.68
N SER A 86 -2.58 -3.43 -16.76
CA SER A 86 -3.63 -4.35 -16.35
C SER A 86 -3.81 -4.44 -14.84
N THR A 87 -2.80 -3.99 -14.08
CA THR A 87 -2.86 -4.04 -12.61
C THR A 87 -3.14 -2.69 -11.98
N HIS A 88 -3.20 -1.63 -12.80
CA HIS A 88 -3.50 -0.30 -12.28
C HIS A 88 -4.93 -0.25 -11.74
N VAL A 89 -5.08 0.31 -10.54
CA VAL A 89 -6.38 0.49 -9.91
C VAL A 89 -6.51 1.93 -9.44
N GLN A 90 -7.50 2.63 -9.96
CA GLN A 90 -7.82 3.99 -9.52
C GLN A 90 -8.73 3.90 -8.31
N MET A 91 -8.23 4.32 -7.15
CA MET A 91 -9.01 4.23 -5.92
C MET A 91 -8.37 5.07 -4.82
N TYR A 92 -9.09 5.27 -3.74
CA TYR A 92 -8.50 5.70 -2.48
C TYR A 92 -9.08 4.87 -1.35
N MET A 93 -8.47 4.99 -0.18
CA MET A 93 -8.87 4.22 0.98
C MET A 93 -9.32 5.14 2.10
N ARG A 94 -10.33 4.70 2.84
CA ARG A 94 -10.70 5.31 4.11
C ARG A 94 -10.27 4.36 5.22
N LEU A 95 -9.59 4.91 6.20
CA LEU A 95 -9.12 4.15 7.33
C LEU A 95 -9.84 4.62 8.58
N TYR A 96 -10.31 3.68 9.38
CA TYR A 96 -11.04 3.97 10.59
C TYR A 96 -10.21 3.55 11.79
N PHE A 97 -9.95 4.50 12.70
CA PHE A 97 -9.12 4.27 13.87
C PHE A 97 -9.94 4.39 15.14
N ASP A 98 -9.55 3.62 16.15
CA ASP A 98 -10.07 3.72 17.50
C ASP A 98 -8.90 3.56 18.47
N ASN A 99 -8.68 4.57 19.33
CA ASN A 99 -7.57 4.60 20.29
C ASN A 99 -6.20 4.35 19.65
N GLY A 100 -5.97 4.95 18.48
CA GLY A 100 -4.70 4.84 17.78
C GLY A 100 -4.50 3.54 17.03
N LYS A 101 -5.53 2.71 16.94
CA LYS A 101 -5.46 1.45 16.19
C LYS A 101 -6.45 1.45 15.05
N MET A 102 -6.02 0.99 13.88
CA MET A 102 -6.92 0.84 12.75
C MET A 102 -7.85 -0.35 13.03
N VAL A 103 -9.14 -0.10 13.00
CA VAL A 103 -10.15 -1.14 13.26
C VAL A 103 -10.81 -1.63 11.98
N SER A 104 -10.81 -0.83 10.93
CA SER A 104 -11.35 -1.22 9.63
C SER A 104 -10.85 -0.28 8.54
N TYR A 105 -11.06 -0.69 7.30
CA TYR A 105 -10.82 0.18 6.16
C TYR A 105 -11.82 -0.15 5.05
N GLU A 106 -11.95 0.78 4.11
CA GLU A 106 -12.74 0.51 2.91
C GLU A 106 -12.04 1.08 1.68
N LYS A 107 -12.21 0.38 0.57
CA LYS A 107 -11.78 0.87 -0.73
C LYS A 107 -12.89 1.77 -1.29
N VAL A 108 -12.50 2.91 -1.83
CA VAL A 108 -13.45 3.79 -2.50
C VAL A 108 -13.02 3.88 -3.96
N LEU A 109 -13.86 3.35 -4.83
CA LEU A 109 -13.61 3.39 -6.26
C LEU A 109 -14.39 4.56 -6.85
N PRO A 110 -13.78 5.35 -7.74
CA PRO A 110 -14.52 6.42 -8.38
C PRO A 110 -15.59 5.86 -9.30
N ALA A 111 -16.65 6.64 -9.51
CA ALA A 111 -17.69 6.26 -10.45
C ALA A 111 -17.08 6.17 -11.85
N GLN A 112 -17.44 5.11 -12.57
CA GLN A 112 -16.95 4.94 -13.92
C GLN A 112 -17.72 5.84 -14.87
N ARG A 113 -17.00 6.44 -15.78
CA ARG A 113 -17.59 7.25 -16.83
C ARG A 113 -17.77 6.39 -18.07
N ARG A 114 -18.82 6.71 -18.77
CA ARG A 114 -19.14 5.99 -20.00
C ARG A 114 -19.21 6.95 -21.16
#